data_ddd432ca75870cfe75558cfae44a8549
#
_entry.id   ddd432ca75870cfe75558cfae44a8549
#
_cell.length_a   1.000
_cell.length_b   1.000
_cell.length_c   1.000
_cell.angle_alpha   90.00
_cell.angle_beta   90.00
_cell.angle_gamma   90.00
#
_symmetry.space_group_name_H-M   'P 1'
#
loop_
_entity.id
_entity.type
_entity.pdbx_description
1 polymer ?
#
loop_
_entity_poly.entity_id
_entity_poly.type
_entity_poly.pdbx_seq_one_letter_code
_entity_poly.pdbx_strand_id
1 'polypeptide(L)'
;MDKINKMGKTKPSGLRSFMVSNPESGEKFGDLISDSCRESKRPLKIGLVQTGYFEYWAQYPELYGIVAKDAGQVSAEIGKLGDVADAGIIDTADSAIEAGRFLREKNIDVLVLSYRTYLPDSFMHGLLGLLPGIPLLFMASQDKTETSDPKKTDYMQVLRNSGLMSEVQLVAGFKKMGIYEKGAYIEVAAGNIYDSGYYIKIGRHLKVMALRRKLGFMTIGTIGNVFRGMFDFEYDRTKIKGGIGPEVVNISISLLEDEFLAVCPEGRAVADMKAFVGESYQIEGVGEEDIGKACRLAVAMKNLCVRFNLDGITLLGQHFVEKLFGTQPFLAINELQRDNFCIGATEGDVLGVIAMIVMKEFTGNTPWQLEYSEFDVPRNAFMLLGHGHCDPNEAKGKLRMTPACEHWGHEGTGVSFEGVPKPGVCTMAHFVEDKNGWRMFVCPGEILDTEPLPIGEVHAYVKVDMPILEFTEKLVKAGLPHHAITVRGDCVREMKMLADMLGMPSMTIE
;
A
#
# COMPACT_ATOMS: atom_id res chain seq x y z
N MET A 1 25.07 -2.33 -17.73
CA MET A 1 24.17 -2.36 -16.56
C MET A 1 24.01 -1.01 -15.89
N ASP A 2 25.04 -0.25 -15.62
CA ASP A 2 24.93 1.05 -14.90
C ASP A 2 24.31 2.24 -15.64
N LYS A 3 24.02 2.14 -16.95
CA LYS A 3 23.44 3.25 -17.71
C LYS A 3 21.92 3.25 -17.80
N ILE A 4 21.26 2.12 -17.62
CA ILE A 4 19.80 2.02 -17.56
C ILE A 4 19.29 2.42 -16.17
N ASN A 5 20.04 2.09 -15.12
CA ASN A 5 19.76 2.53 -13.75
C ASN A 5 20.04 4.03 -13.49
N LYS A 6 20.76 4.72 -14.39
CA LYS A 6 20.97 6.18 -14.32
C LYS A 6 19.89 7.03 -14.99
N MET A 7 18.90 6.42 -15.67
CA MET A 7 17.64 7.13 -15.89
C MET A 7 16.83 7.10 -14.58
N GLY A 8 17.52 7.45 -13.52
CA GLY A 8 16.99 7.61 -12.20
C GLY A 8 15.81 8.56 -12.25
N LYS A 9 14.79 8.18 -11.60
CA LYS A 9 13.57 8.85 -11.09
C LYS A 9 13.49 10.40 -11.15
N THR A 10 14.29 11.07 -11.96
CA THR A 10 14.17 12.48 -12.30
C THR A 10 13.33 12.59 -13.57
N LYS A 11 12.03 12.78 -13.39
CA LYS A 11 11.10 13.10 -14.48
C LYS A 11 11.63 14.34 -15.23
N PRO A 12 11.81 14.29 -16.56
CA PRO A 12 12.25 15.46 -17.30
C PRO A 12 11.26 16.59 -17.12
N SER A 13 11.71 17.75 -16.67
CA SER A 13 10.89 18.94 -16.45
C SER A 13 10.19 19.48 -17.72
N GLY A 14 10.54 18.98 -18.89
CA GLY A 14 10.01 19.43 -20.18
C GLY A 14 8.76 18.72 -20.71
N LEU A 15 8.43 17.51 -20.23
CA LEU A 15 7.26 16.74 -20.70
C LEU A 15 5.93 17.15 -20.05
N ARG A 16 5.97 18.00 -19.04
CA ARG A 16 4.80 18.41 -18.26
C ARG A 16 3.95 19.49 -18.92
N SER A 17 4.45 20.18 -19.95
CA SER A 17 3.77 21.31 -20.57
C SER A 17 2.60 20.95 -21.50
N PHE A 18 2.35 19.67 -21.76
CA PHE A 18 1.28 19.19 -22.64
C PHE A 18 -0.01 18.80 -21.93
N MET A 19 -0.02 18.74 -20.59
CA MET A 19 -1.24 18.47 -19.85
C MET A 19 -1.95 19.78 -19.54
N VAL A 20 -2.97 20.03 -20.35
CA VAL A 20 -4.03 21.04 -20.10
C VAL A 20 -3.50 22.31 -19.43
N SER A 21 -2.87 23.15 -20.20
CA SER A 21 -2.85 24.57 -19.87
C SER A 21 -4.28 25.06 -20.00
N ASN A 22 -4.93 25.40 -18.88
CA ASN A 22 -6.04 26.34 -18.99
C ASN A 22 -5.40 27.67 -19.41
N PRO A 23 -5.66 28.17 -20.66
CA PRO A 23 -4.98 29.36 -21.13
C PRO A 23 -5.34 30.63 -20.34
N GLU A 24 -6.35 30.55 -19.45
CA GLU A 24 -6.88 31.69 -18.70
C GLU A 24 -6.30 31.82 -17.28
N SER A 25 -5.72 30.76 -16.67
CA SER A 25 -5.27 30.83 -15.28
C SER A 25 -3.77 31.04 -15.08
N GLY A 26 -2.96 30.87 -16.11
CA GLY A 26 -1.49 30.99 -15.99
C GLY A 26 -0.81 29.94 -15.08
N GLU A 27 -1.58 29.14 -14.35
CA GLU A 27 -1.07 28.08 -13.50
C GLU A 27 -0.85 26.80 -14.32
N LYS A 28 0.37 26.30 -14.25
CA LYS A 28 0.72 25.04 -14.89
C LYS A 28 0.25 23.88 -14.01
N PHE A 29 -0.72 23.13 -14.48
CA PHE A 29 -1.18 21.87 -13.84
C PHE A 29 0.00 20.93 -13.50
N GLY A 30 1.11 21.05 -14.23
CA GLY A 30 2.36 20.34 -13.95
C GLY A 30 3.01 20.64 -12.61
N ASP A 31 2.79 21.82 -12.04
CA ASP A 31 3.39 22.20 -10.77
C ASP A 31 2.61 21.58 -9.59
N LEU A 32 1.28 21.50 -9.69
CA LEU A 32 0.42 20.82 -8.71
C LEU A 32 0.72 19.30 -8.65
N ILE A 33 0.88 18.65 -9.81
CA ILE A 33 1.27 17.23 -9.88
C ILE A 33 2.68 17.01 -9.30
N SER A 34 3.60 17.96 -9.52
CA SER A 34 4.96 17.88 -8.99
C SER A 34 5.02 17.94 -7.46
N ASP A 35 4.18 18.76 -6.86
CA ASP A 35 4.10 18.89 -5.40
C ASP A 35 3.41 17.67 -4.76
N SER A 36 2.34 17.17 -5.37
CA SER A 36 1.72 15.90 -4.97
C SER A 36 2.73 14.74 -4.99
N CYS A 37 3.54 14.64 -6.05
CA CYS A 37 4.57 13.60 -6.15
C CYS A 37 5.67 13.73 -5.09
N ARG A 38 6.06 14.95 -4.71
CA ARG A 38 7.02 15.20 -3.63
C ARG A 38 6.43 14.82 -2.28
N GLU A 39 5.19 15.19 -2.03
CA GLU A 39 4.47 14.86 -0.79
C GLU A 39 4.28 13.35 -0.61
N SER A 40 3.98 12.58 -1.67
CA SER A 40 3.85 11.12 -1.58
C SER A 40 5.16 10.44 -1.16
N LYS A 41 6.31 11.03 -1.48
CA LYS A 41 7.65 10.48 -1.18
C LYS A 41 8.24 11.01 0.12
N ARG A 42 7.65 12.02 0.72
CA ARG A 42 8.12 12.58 1.99
C ARG A 42 7.96 11.55 3.11
N PRO A 43 8.98 11.34 3.95
CA PRO A 43 8.82 10.52 5.15
C PRO A 43 7.70 11.02 6.05
N LEU A 44 7.08 10.10 6.80
CA LEU A 44 6.10 10.45 7.82
C LEU A 44 6.76 11.30 8.90
N LYS A 45 6.16 12.45 9.21
CA LYS A 45 6.58 13.30 10.33
C LYS A 45 5.81 12.93 11.58
N ILE A 46 6.50 12.48 12.58
CA ILE A 46 5.95 11.96 13.82
C ILE A 46 6.06 13.03 14.90
N GLY A 47 4.94 13.44 15.49
CA GLY A 47 4.95 14.17 16.75
C GLY A 47 5.02 13.17 17.90
N LEU A 48 5.84 13.41 18.91
CA LEU A 48 5.88 12.64 20.14
C LEU A 48 5.56 13.54 21.32
N VAL A 49 4.61 13.11 22.14
CA VAL A 49 4.28 13.73 23.43
C VAL A 49 4.26 12.65 24.48
N GLN A 50 4.86 12.95 25.62
CA GLN A 50 4.84 12.10 26.78
C GLN A 50 4.16 12.82 27.95
N THR A 51 3.52 12.12 28.86
CA THR A 51 2.76 12.76 29.93
C THR A 51 3.38 12.60 31.29
N GLY A 52 3.20 13.63 32.10
CA GLY A 52 3.44 13.65 33.52
C GLY A 52 2.30 14.38 34.21
N TYR A 53 2.37 14.52 35.54
CA TYR A 53 1.39 15.33 36.28
C TYR A 53 2.12 16.08 37.41
N PHE A 54 2.07 17.40 37.37
CA PHE A 54 2.85 18.27 38.27
C PHE A 54 2.54 18.05 39.76
N GLU A 55 1.30 17.66 40.12
CA GLU A 55 0.94 17.37 41.50
C GLU A 55 1.62 16.11 42.03
N TYR A 56 1.94 15.16 41.17
CA TYR A 56 2.69 13.96 41.57
C TYR A 56 4.16 14.26 41.89
N TRP A 57 4.75 15.30 41.24
CA TRP A 57 6.08 15.75 41.54
C TRP A 57 6.19 16.40 42.91
N ALA A 58 5.14 17.10 43.34
CA ALA A 58 5.06 17.70 44.66
C ALA A 58 4.93 16.63 45.76
N GLN A 59 4.21 15.53 45.45
CA GLN A 59 3.97 14.43 46.39
C GLN A 59 5.16 13.44 46.45
N TYR A 60 5.80 13.17 45.31
CA TYR A 60 6.94 12.26 45.15
C TYR A 60 8.02 12.93 44.30
N PRO A 61 8.91 13.75 44.87
CA PRO A 61 9.90 14.52 44.09
C PRO A 61 10.81 13.66 43.20
N GLU A 62 11.16 12.45 43.62
CA GLU A 62 11.99 11.52 42.86
C GLU A 62 11.28 10.91 41.63
N LEU A 63 9.95 10.92 41.60
CA LEU A 63 9.18 10.34 40.51
C LEU A 63 9.43 11.05 39.18
N TYR A 64 9.63 12.36 39.17
CA TYR A 64 9.97 13.11 37.96
C TYR A 64 11.23 12.57 37.29
N GLY A 65 12.29 12.32 38.05
CA GLY A 65 13.55 11.77 37.51
C GLY A 65 13.39 10.38 36.91
N ILE A 66 12.53 9.56 37.49
CA ILE A 66 12.20 8.22 36.99
C ILE A 66 11.41 8.31 35.67
N VAL A 67 10.37 9.14 35.64
CA VAL A 67 9.53 9.35 34.46
C VAL A 67 10.34 10.01 33.32
N ALA A 68 11.24 10.94 33.64
CA ALA A 68 12.12 11.56 32.65
C ALA A 68 13.09 10.55 32.01
N LYS A 69 13.59 9.58 32.80
CA LYS A 69 14.40 8.48 32.28
C LYS A 69 13.59 7.56 31.35
N ASP A 70 12.38 7.19 31.73
CA ASP A 70 11.47 6.40 30.91
C ASP A 70 11.12 7.13 29.61
N ALA A 71 10.86 8.42 29.69
CA ALA A 71 10.61 9.28 28.54
C ALA A 71 11.81 9.33 27.59
N GLY A 72 13.02 9.45 28.12
CA GLY A 72 14.25 9.38 27.32
C GLY A 72 14.42 8.05 26.59
N GLN A 73 14.05 6.92 27.20
CA GLN A 73 14.03 5.62 26.54
C GLN A 73 13.04 5.59 25.36
N VAL A 74 11.81 6.08 25.57
CA VAL A 74 10.79 6.16 24.52
C VAL A 74 11.24 7.06 23.39
N SER A 75 11.76 8.25 23.69
CA SER A 75 12.26 9.21 22.67
C SER A 75 13.37 8.57 21.83
N ALA A 76 14.32 7.87 22.46
CA ALA A 76 15.42 7.21 21.76
C ALA A 76 14.93 6.10 20.82
N GLU A 77 13.95 5.32 21.22
CA GLU A 77 13.42 4.22 20.41
C GLU A 77 12.50 4.74 19.28
N ILE A 78 11.60 5.67 19.56
CA ILE A 78 10.73 6.28 18.54
C ILE A 78 11.59 7.05 17.53
N GLY A 79 12.66 7.72 17.96
CA GLY A 79 13.60 8.41 17.07
C GLY A 79 14.25 7.53 16.00
N LYS A 80 14.31 6.20 16.22
CA LYS A 80 14.80 5.23 15.21
C LYS A 80 13.77 4.94 14.13
N LEU A 81 12.50 5.26 14.34
CA LEU A 81 11.39 4.87 13.46
C LEU A 81 11.07 5.92 12.38
N GLY A 82 11.60 7.15 12.47
CA GLY A 82 11.35 8.18 11.46
C GLY A 82 11.79 9.59 11.85
N ASP A 83 11.24 10.58 11.14
CA ASP A 83 11.44 12.02 11.42
C ASP A 83 10.53 12.43 12.59
N VAL A 84 11.11 12.63 13.76
CA VAL A 84 10.39 12.84 15.03
C VAL A 84 10.56 14.26 15.55
N ALA A 85 9.44 14.94 15.76
CA ALA A 85 9.34 16.16 16.55
C ALA A 85 8.92 15.80 17.98
N ASP A 86 9.88 15.68 18.89
CA ASP A 86 9.65 15.35 20.29
C ASP A 86 9.34 16.62 21.08
N ALA A 87 8.13 16.73 21.63
CA ALA A 87 7.70 17.84 22.46
C ALA A 87 8.00 17.61 23.97
N GLY A 88 8.61 16.48 24.32
CA GLY A 88 8.97 16.13 25.68
C GLY A 88 7.78 15.74 26.57
N ILE A 89 7.95 15.99 27.87
CA ILE A 89 6.93 15.69 28.89
C ILE A 89 6.03 16.90 29.07
N ILE A 90 4.73 16.70 28.92
CA ILE A 90 3.68 17.67 29.28
C ILE A 90 3.09 17.27 30.64
N ASP A 91 3.04 18.18 31.56
CA ASP A 91 2.55 17.94 32.95
C ASP A 91 1.64 19.04 33.49
N THR A 92 1.48 20.13 32.75
CA THR A 92 0.59 21.28 33.04
C THR A 92 -0.24 21.65 31.80
N ALA A 93 -1.27 22.46 31.98
CA ALA A 93 -2.05 23.00 30.86
C ALA A 93 -1.19 23.89 29.92
N ASP A 94 -0.26 24.68 30.47
CA ASP A 94 0.60 25.56 29.70
C ASP A 94 1.60 24.75 28.85
N SER A 95 2.27 23.74 29.44
CA SER A 95 3.18 22.87 28.70
C SER A 95 2.48 22.10 27.58
N ALA A 96 1.19 21.72 27.76
CA ALA A 96 0.38 21.08 26.72
C ALA A 96 0.09 22.04 25.54
N ILE A 97 -0.23 23.31 25.83
CA ILE A 97 -0.44 24.34 24.79
C ILE A 97 0.85 24.63 24.04
N GLU A 98 1.98 24.76 24.74
CA GLU A 98 3.30 24.98 24.12
C GLU A 98 3.69 23.79 23.20
N ALA A 99 3.51 22.56 23.68
CA ALA A 99 3.71 21.36 22.88
C ALA A 99 2.83 21.35 21.61
N GLY A 100 1.55 21.72 21.73
CA GLY A 100 0.64 21.80 20.58
C GLY A 100 1.08 22.85 19.55
N ARG A 101 1.58 24.03 19.98
CA ARG A 101 2.15 25.06 19.09
C ARG A 101 3.39 24.55 18.37
N PHE A 102 4.34 23.97 19.12
CA PHE A 102 5.56 23.39 18.58
C PHE A 102 5.26 22.34 17.52
N LEU A 103 4.38 21.38 17.81
CA LEU A 103 4.03 20.29 16.89
C LEU A 103 3.31 20.79 15.64
N ARG A 104 2.46 21.81 15.76
CA ARG A 104 1.81 22.46 14.62
C ARG A 104 2.81 23.13 13.70
N GLU A 105 3.80 23.84 14.25
CA GLU A 105 4.90 24.45 13.47
C GLU A 105 5.76 23.43 12.75
N LYS A 106 5.94 22.23 13.33
CA LYS A 106 6.64 21.12 12.70
C LYS A 106 5.84 20.43 11.60
N ASN A 107 4.55 20.72 11.47
CA ASN A 107 3.67 20.14 10.47
C ASN A 107 3.71 18.60 10.49
N ILE A 108 3.40 18.04 11.65
CA ILE A 108 3.40 16.57 11.87
C ILE A 108 2.24 15.89 11.14
N ASP A 109 2.43 14.61 10.78
CA ASP A 109 1.41 13.79 10.10
C ASP A 109 0.64 12.86 11.07
N VAL A 110 1.28 12.53 12.19
CA VAL A 110 0.73 11.66 13.24
C VAL A 110 1.24 12.12 14.59
N LEU A 111 0.42 11.97 15.62
CA LEU A 111 0.81 12.23 17.00
C LEU A 111 0.89 10.92 17.78
N VAL A 112 2.08 10.58 18.25
CA VAL A 112 2.34 9.48 19.19
C VAL A 112 2.19 10.02 20.60
N LEU A 113 1.28 9.42 21.38
CA LEU A 113 1.00 9.78 22.76
C LEU A 113 1.49 8.67 23.68
N SER A 114 2.51 8.98 24.48
CA SER A 114 3.08 8.05 25.46
C SER A 114 2.73 8.49 26.87
N TYR A 115 1.65 7.94 27.39
CA TYR A 115 1.21 8.26 28.74
C TYR A 115 2.10 7.56 29.78
N ARG A 116 2.93 8.37 30.50
CA ARG A 116 3.76 7.84 31.57
C ARG A 116 3.00 7.85 32.90
N THR A 117 2.37 8.97 33.23
CA THR A 117 1.50 9.06 34.41
C THR A 117 0.11 9.53 33.96
N TYR A 118 -0.84 9.54 34.90
CA TYR A 118 -2.11 10.23 34.72
C TYR A 118 -1.89 11.69 34.31
N LEU A 119 -2.74 12.18 33.44
CA LEU A 119 -2.86 13.59 33.06
C LEU A 119 -4.35 13.92 32.85
N PRO A 120 -4.89 15.04 33.37
CA PRO A 120 -6.25 15.44 33.12
C PRO A 120 -6.55 15.68 31.64
N ASP A 121 -7.71 15.21 31.15
CA ASP A 121 -8.11 15.34 29.72
C ASP A 121 -8.12 16.79 29.25
N SER A 122 -8.46 17.75 30.13
CA SER A 122 -8.50 19.17 29.80
C SER A 122 -7.17 19.69 29.23
N PHE A 123 -6.03 19.15 29.69
CA PHE A 123 -4.71 19.52 29.15
C PHE A 123 -4.51 18.99 27.73
N MET A 124 -4.90 17.74 27.50
CA MET A 124 -4.86 17.14 26.16
C MET A 124 -5.81 17.82 25.18
N HIS A 125 -7.00 18.25 25.62
CA HIS A 125 -7.90 19.04 24.77
C HIS A 125 -7.26 20.36 24.34
N GLY A 126 -6.48 21.01 25.19
CA GLY A 126 -5.72 22.21 24.84
C GLY A 126 -4.71 21.95 23.73
N LEU A 127 -3.92 20.87 23.85
CA LEU A 127 -2.96 20.45 22.83
C LEU A 127 -3.65 20.07 21.51
N LEU A 128 -4.63 19.17 21.57
CA LEU A 128 -5.32 18.63 20.39
C LEU A 128 -6.17 19.67 19.67
N GLY A 129 -6.66 20.69 20.37
CA GLY A 129 -7.34 21.83 19.76
C GLY A 129 -6.44 22.64 18.80
N LEU A 130 -5.11 22.53 18.94
CA LEU A 130 -4.13 23.11 18.02
C LEU A 130 -3.73 22.19 16.86
N LEU A 131 -4.14 20.91 16.90
CA LEU A 131 -3.85 19.86 15.94
C LEU A 131 -5.15 19.16 15.47
N PRO A 132 -6.12 19.90 14.91
CA PRO A 132 -7.41 19.33 14.58
C PRO A 132 -7.29 18.20 13.56
N GLY A 133 -7.92 17.04 13.85
CA GLY A 133 -7.97 15.89 12.96
C GLY A 133 -6.66 15.13 12.81
N ILE A 134 -5.63 15.43 13.62
CA ILE A 134 -4.38 14.67 13.58
C ILE A 134 -4.61 13.20 13.97
N PRO A 135 -4.11 12.23 13.20
CA PRO A 135 -4.14 10.82 13.59
C PRO A 135 -3.38 10.58 14.90
N LEU A 136 -3.93 9.75 15.77
CA LEU A 136 -3.36 9.45 17.08
C LEU A 136 -2.89 7.99 17.17
N LEU A 137 -1.69 7.79 17.69
CA LEU A 137 -1.17 6.49 18.12
C LEU A 137 -0.88 6.53 19.61
N PHE A 138 -1.73 5.87 20.40
CA PHE A 138 -1.52 5.70 21.83
C PHE A 138 -0.50 4.59 22.11
N MET A 139 0.48 4.91 22.94
CA MET A 139 1.40 3.96 23.53
C MET A 139 0.90 3.52 24.90
N ALA A 140 -0.07 2.62 24.95
CA ALA A 140 -0.56 2.03 26.21
C ALA A 140 0.53 1.17 26.84
N SER A 141 1.41 1.79 27.62
CA SER A 141 2.68 1.18 27.99
C SER A 141 3.07 1.42 29.44
N GLN A 142 3.86 0.49 29.95
CA GLN A 142 4.41 0.50 31.30
C GLN A 142 5.87 0.06 31.31
N ASP A 143 6.55 0.18 32.48
CA ASP A 143 7.95 -0.18 32.63
C ASP A 143 8.17 -1.67 32.96
N LYS A 144 7.13 -2.40 33.37
CA LYS A 144 7.18 -3.81 33.74
C LYS A 144 5.94 -4.57 33.30
N THR A 145 6.04 -5.86 33.12
CA THR A 145 4.95 -6.75 32.71
C THR A 145 4.17 -7.32 33.91
N GLU A 146 4.77 -7.37 35.08
CA GLU A 146 4.15 -7.86 36.30
C GLU A 146 4.02 -6.77 37.35
N THR A 147 2.83 -6.56 37.87
CA THR A 147 2.50 -5.52 38.86
C THR A 147 2.15 -6.11 40.25
N SER A 148 2.07 -7.44 40.37
CA SER A 148 1.63 -8.15 41.60
C SER A 148 2.74 -8.40 42.59
N ASP A 149 4.00 -8.08 42.32
CA ASP A 149 5.11 -8.28 43.23
C ASP A 149 5.08 -7.23 44.38
N PRO A 150 4.70 -7.61 45.62
CA PRO A 150 4.57 -6.67 46.71
C PRO A 150 5.92 -6.09 47.18
N LYS A 151 7.05 -6.66 46.74
CA LYS A 151 8.38 -6.12 47.06
C LYS A 151 8.83 -5.05 46.08
N LYS A 152 8.16 -4.94 44.93
CA LYS A 152 8.51 -4.01 43.84
C LYS A 152 7.39 -3.04 43.46
N THR A 153 6.23 -3.14 44.15
CA THR A 153 5.07 -2.31 43.84
C THR A 153 4.65 -1.52 45.07
N ASP A 154 4.98 -0.24 45.09
CA ASP A 154 4.49 0.74 46.02
C ASP A 154 3.56 1.75 45.28
N TYR A 155 3.07 2.74 46.00
CA TYR A 155 2.14 3.71 45.41
C TYR A 155 2.82 4.60 44.35
N MET A 156 4.09 4.96 44.53
CA MET A 156 4.87 5.70 43.54
C MET A 156 5.02 4.90 42.24
N GLN A 157 5.25 3.58 42.34
CA GLN A 157 5.29 2.70 41.15
C GLN A 157 3.91 2.63 40.43
N VAL A 158 2.82 2.66 41.18
CA VAL A 158 1.47 2.74 40.60
C VAL A 158 1.27 4.04 39.86
N LEU A 159 1.70 5.18 40.43
CA LEU A 159 1.62 6.48 39.76
C LEU A 159 2.47 6.53 38.49
N ARG A 160 3.68 5.95 38.50
CA ARG A 160 4.56 5.84 37.33
C ARG A 160 3.89 5.16 36.14
N ASN A 161 2.99 4.22 36.38
CA ASN A 161 2.29 3.45 35.34
C ASN A 161 0.78 3.80 35.23
N SER A 162 0.35 4.94 35.76
CA SER A 162 -1.06 5.33 35.74
C SER A 162 -1.57 5.91 34.41
N GLY A 163 -0.73 5.92 33.38
CA GLY A 163 -1.06 6.46 32.05
C GLY A 163 -2.27 5.82 31.38
N LEU A 164 -2.44 4.49 31.52
CA LEU A 164 -3.58 3.78 30.94
C LEU A 164 -4.94 4.35 31.39
N MET A 165 -5.04 4.85 32.64
CA MET A 165 -6.24 5.50 33.13
C MET A 165 -6.62 6.72 32.29
N SER A 166 -5.63 7.57 31.97
CA SER A 166 -5.85 8.76 31.13
C SER A 166 -6.18 8.41 29.69
N GLU A 167 -5.54 7.38 29.10
CA GLU A 167 -5.83 6.94 27.75
C GLU A 167 -7.28 6.48 27.59
N VAL A 168 -7.76 5.63 28.51
CA VAL A 168 -9.15 5.15 28.54
C VAL A 168 -10.11 6.30 28.75
N GLN A 169 -9.80 7.21 29.68
CA GLN A 169 -10.62 8.39 30.00
C GLN A 169 -10.74 9.33 28.78
N LEU A 170 -9.64 9.68 28.14
CA LEU A 170 -9.61 10.61 27.01
C LEU A 170 -10.37 10.06 25.80
N VAL A 171 -10.16 8.79 25.44
CA VAL A 171 -10.88 8.16 24.32
C VAL A 171 -12.36 8.02 24.60
N ALA A 172 -12.76 7.71 25.83
CA ALA A 172 -14.17 7.72 26.23
C ALA A 172 -14.79 9.11 26.13
N GLY A 173 -14.04 10.15 26.51
CA GLY A 173 -14.42 11.55 26.33
C GLY A 173 -14.63 11.91 24.86
N PHE A 174 -13.72 11.53 23.97
CA PHE A 174 -13.85 11.75 22.52
C PHE A 174 -15.13 11.14 21.96
N LYS A 175 -15.44 9.89 22.33
CA LYS A 175 -16.67 9.22 21.89
C LYS A 175 -17.93 9.95 22.36
N LYS A 176 -17.94 10.45 23.59
CA LYS A 176 -19.09 11.24 24.13
C LYS A 176 -19.27 12.59 23.42
N MET A 177 -18.16 13.22 23.01
CA MET A 177 -18.18 14.55 22.37
C MET A 177 -18.33 14.46 20.86
N GLY A 178 -18.33 13.26 20.24
CA GLY A 178 -18.32 13.09 18.78
C GLY A 178 -17.05 13.61 18.13
N ILE A 179 -15.92 13.57 18.85
CA ILE A 179 -14.59 13.91 18.32
C ILE A 179 -13.96 12.64 17.77
N TYR A 180 -13.21 12.73 16.68
CA TYR A 180 -12.59 11.60 16.01
C TYR A 180 -13.59 10.57 15.43
N GLU A 181 -14.77 11.00 14.99
CA GLU A 181 -15.76 10.12 14.37
C GLU A 181 -15.56 9.93 12.86
N LYS A 182 -14.98 10.91 12.15
CA LYS A 182 -14.76 10.86 10.70
C LYS A 182 -13.40 11.43 10.29
N GLY A 183 -12.61 10.61 9.61
CA GLY A 183 -11.37 11.03 8.95
C GLY A 183 -10.14 11.14 9.83
N ALA A 184 -10.30 11.22 11.15
CA ALA A 184 -9.23 11.06 12.11
C ALA A 184 -9.39 9.73 12.83
N TYR A 185 -8.35 8.98 13.00
CA TYR A 185 -8.37 7.65 13.59
C TYR A 185 -7.44 7.55 14.80
N ILE A 186 -7.80 6.64 15.69
CA ILE A 186 -7.08 6.34 16.92
C ILE A 186 -6.57 4.91 16.82
N GLU A 187 -5.26 4.76 16.92
CA GLU A 187 -4.60 3.47 17.05
C GLU A 187 -4.02 3.30 18.44
N VAL A 188 -3.91 2.06 18.89
CA VAL A 188 -3.36 1.74 20.21
C VAL A 188 -2.36 0.59 20.11
N ALA A 189 -1.16 0.83 20.63
CA ALA A 189 -0.16 -0.21 20.82
C ALA A 189 0.10 -0.39 22.32
N ALA A 190 -0.20 -1.59 22.85
CA ALA A 190 0.08 -1.91 24.25
C ALA A 190 1.37 -2.71 24.39
N GLY A 191 2.19 -2.40 25.43
CA GLY A 191 3.45 -3.10 25.67
C GLY A 191 4.31 -2.53 26.79
N ASN A 192 5.57 -2.98 26.83
CA ASN A 192 6.58 -2.54 27.78
C ASN A 192 7.61 -1.67 27.07
N ILE A 193 7.91 -0.48 27.62
CA ILE A 193 8.85 0.49 27.03
C ILE A 193 10.30 -0.01 26.97
N TYR A 194 10.65 -1.06 27.68
CA TYR A 194 11.97 -1.70 27.67
C TYR A 194 12.03 -2.95 26.79
N ASP A 195 10.89 -3.33 26.14
CA ASP A 195 10.83 -4.44 25.21
C ASP A 195 11.02 -3.96 23.78
N SER A 196 12.06 -4.43 23.09
CA SER A 196 12.31 -4.10 21.68
C SER A 196 11.17 -4.55 20.74
N GLY A 197 10.50 -5.68 21.06
CA GLY A 197 9.34 -6.16 20.32
C GLY A 197 8.16 -5.18 20.33
N TYR A 198 8.06 -4.38 21.38
CA TYR A 198 7.04 -3.33 21.47
C TYR A 198 7.24 -2.24 20.39
N TYR A 199 8.48 -1.84 20.16
CA TYR A 199 8.77 -0.81 19.13
C TYR A 199 8.64 -1.37 17.72
N ILE A 200 8.84 -2.66 17.49
CA ILE A 200 8.49 -3.30 16.22
C ILE A 200 6.98 -3.18 15.96
N LYS A 201 6.15 -3.40 17.00
CA LYS A 201 4.70 -3.23 16.90
C LYS A 201 4.32 -1.77 16.58
N ILE A 202 4.93 -0.79 17.25
CA ILE A 202 4.72 0.63 16.98
C ILE A 202 5.14 0.98 15.56
N GLY A 203 6.31 0.52 15.11
CA GLY A 203 6.79 0.71 13.74
C GLY A 203 5.81 0.19 12.69
N ARG A 204 5.12 -0.93 12.98
CA ARG A 204 4.06 -1.47 12.12
C ARG A 204 2.87 -0.51 12.01
N HIS A 205 2.37 0.05 13.12
CA HIS A 205 1.30 1.06 13.10
C HIS A 205 1.72 2.30 12.28
N LEU A 206 2.93 2.81 12.54
CA LEU A 206 3.45 3.96 11.81
C LEU A 206 3.61 3.69 10.30
N LYS A 207 3.99 2.48 9.91
CA LYS A 207 4.07 2.06 8.50
C LYS A 207 2.70 2.09 7.83
N VAL A 208 1.67 1.59 8.49
CA VAL A 208 0.28 1.63 7.97
C VAL A 208 -0.22 3.08 7.87
N MET A 209 0.06 3.91 8.88
CA MET A 209 -0.28 5.34 8.88
C MET A 209 0.42 6.10 7.73
N ALA A 210 1.71 5.81 7.50
CA ALA A 210 2.45 6.38 6.38
C ALA A 210 1.83 6.00 5.04
N LEU A 211 1.44 4.74 4.88
CA LEU A 211 0.77 4.28 3.66
C LEU A 211 -0.61 4.91 3.49
N ARG A 212 -1.42 4.99 4.56
CA ARG A 212 -2.72 5.68 4.53
C ARG A 212 -2.57 7.12 4.04
N ARG A 213 -1.56 7.85 4.52
CA ARG A 213 -1.23 9.18 4.02
C ARG A 213 -0.81 9.15 2.55
N LYS A 214 0.12 8.24 2.19
CA LYS A 214 0.68 8.12 0.84
C LYS A 214 -0.40 7.86 -0.22
N LEU A 215 -1.44 7.06 0.10
CA LEU A 215 -2.57 6.78 -0.78
C LEU A 215 -3.26 8.06 -1.28
N GLY A 216 -3.37 9.10 -0.45
CA GLY A 216 -3.96 10.38 -0.82
C GLY A 216 -3.24 11.14 -1.94
N PHE A 217 -2.00 10.80 -2.23
CA PHE A 217 -1.13 11.42 -3.25
C PHE A 217 -0.81 10.51 -4.44
N MET A 218 -1.33 9.29 -4.46
CA MET A 218 -1.12 8.34 -5.55
C MET A 218 -2.01 8.64 -6.73
N THR A 219 -1.50 8.30 -7.93
CA THR A 219 -2.23 8.40 -9.19
C THR A 219 -2.27 7.05 -9.87
N ILE A 220 -3.48 6.58 -10.18
CA ILE A 220 -3.73 5.35 -10.92
C ILE A 220 -4.23 5.70 -12.31
N GLY A 221 -3.53 5.24 -13.34
CA GLY A 221 -3.96 5.38 -14.73
C GLY A 221 -4.86 4.22 -15.14
N THR A 222 -5.95 4.52 -15.86
CA THR A 222 -6.72 3.49 -16.57
C THR A 222 -6.77 3.83 -18.04
N ILE A 223 -6.37 2.88 -18.91
CA ILE A 223 -6.39 3.02 -20.35
C ILE A 223 -7.60 2.29 -20.92
N GLY A 224 -8.52 3.04 -21.53
CA GLY A 224 -9.81 2.51 -21.98
C GLY A 224 -10.82 2.43 -20.82
N ASN A 225 -11.61 1.38 -20.82
CA ASN A 225 -12.68 1.14 -19.84
C ASN A 225 -12.50 -0.23 -19.19
N VAL A 226 -13.29 -0.53 -18.17
CA VAL A 226 -13.48 -1.89 -17.68
C VAL A 226 -14.00 -2.80 -18.81
N PHE A 227 -13.62 -4.06 -18.82
CA PHE A 227 -14.09 -5.02 -19.81
C PHE A 227 -15.62 -5.13 -19.74
N ARG A 228 -16.28 -5.02 -20.89
CA ARG A 228 -17.73 -5.07 -20.97
C ARG A 228 -18.25 -6.44 -20.50
N GLY A 229 -18.97 -6.46 -19.41
CA GLY A 229 -19.52 -7.69 -18.83
C GLY A 229 -18.89 -8.05 -17.48
N MET A 230 -17.81 -7.39 -17.08
CA MET A 230 -17.17 -7.54 -15.76
C MET A 230 -17.65 -6.43 -14.83
N PHE A 231 -18.91 -6.54 -14.38
CA PHE A 231 -19.49 -5.53 -13.47
C PHE A 231 -18.83 -5.48 -12.10
N ASP A 232 -18.12 -6.51 -11.71
CA ASP A 232 -17.38 -6.61 -10.45
C ASP A 232 -16.14 -5.69 -10.40
N PHE A 233 -15.66 -5.19 -11.55
CA PHE A 233 -14.57 -4.20 -11.63
C PHE A 233 -15.05 -2.77 -11.89
N GLU A 234 -16.35 -2.54 -12.10
CA GLU A 234 -16.86 -1.18 -12.23
C GLU A 234 -16.60 -0.38 -10.95
N TYR A 235 -16.17 0.87 -11.11
CA TYR A 235 -15.75 1.72 -10.00
C TYR A 235 -16.20 3.17 -10.15
N ASP A 236 -16.36 3.84 -9.02
CA ASP A 236 -16.60 5.29 -8.94
C ASP A 236 -15.32 6.01 -8.48
N ARG A 237 -14.72 6.80 -9.37
CA ARG A 237 -13.49 7.55 -9.08
C ARG A 237 -13.63 8.51 -7.91
N THR A 238 -14.81 9.09 -7.72
CA THR A 238 -15.06 10.03 -6.62
C THR A 238 -15.10 9.31 -5.29
N LYS A 239 -15.69 8.12 -5.26
CA LYS A 239 -15.68 7.25 -4.08
C LYS A 239 -14.29 6.73 -3.75
N ILE A 240 -13.49 6.34 -4.77
CA ILE A 240 -12.08 5.95 -4.56
C ILE A 240 -11.31 7.10 -3.94
N LYS A 241 -11.41 8.31 -4.51
CA LYS A 241 -10.72 9.49 -3.99
C LYS A 241 -11.14 9.82 -2.56
N GLY A 242 -12.43 9.77 -2.27
CA GLY A 242 -12.97 10.10 -0.94
C GLY A 242 -12.78 9.00 0.11
N GLY A 243 -12.84 7.72 -0.28
CA GLY A 243 -12.82 6.58 0.63
C GLY A 243 -11.44 5.94 0.81
N ILE A 244 -10.64 5.83 -0.26
CA ILE A 244 -9.32 5.18 -0.24
C ILE A 244 -8.19 6.21 -0.33
N GLY A 245 -8.32 7.19 -1.23
CA GLY A 245 -7.37 8.29 -1.38
C GLY A 245 -6.77 8.51 -2.76
N PRO A 246 -6.46 7.48 -3.58
CA PRO A 246 -5.84 7.68 -4.89
C PRO A 246 -6.70 8.47 -5.87
N GLU A 247 -6.04 9.24 -6.73
CA GLU A 247 -6.65 9.79 -7.92
C GLU A 247 -6.66 8.75 -9.03
N VAL A 248 -7.79 8.59 -9.73
CA VAL A 248 -7.89 7.74 -10.91
C VAL A 248 -7.99 8.61 -12.15
N VAL A 249 -7.05 8.46 -13.08
CA VAL A 249 -6.96 9.23 -14.32
C VAL A 249 -7.32 8.34 -15.50
N ASN A 250 -8.39 8.70 -16.21
CA ASN A 250 -8.75 8.02 -17.46
C ASN A 250 -7.84 8.51 -18.59
N ILE A 251 -7.12 7.60 -19.20
CA ILE A 251 -6.21 7.84 -20.32
C ILE A 251 -6.87 7.25 -21.57
N SER A 252 -7.05 8.10 -22.62
CA SER A 252 -7.59 7.59 -23.87
C SER A 252 -6.66 6.58 -24.52
N ILE A 253 -7.22 5.50 -25.07
CA ILE A 253 -6.46 4.52 -25.84
C ILE A 253 -5.70 5.16 -27.01
N SER A 254 -6.26 6.25 -27.60
CA SER A 254 -5.59 7.02 -28.66
C SER A 254 -4.29 7.67 -28.19
N LEU A 255 -4.17 8.04 -26.91
CA LEU A 255 -2.89 8.54 -26.38
C LEU A 255 -1.82 7.44 -26.29
N LEU A 256 -2.22 6.20 -25.98
CA LEU A 256 -1.29 5.07 -26.05
C LEU A 256 -0.89 4.79 -27.50
N GLU A 257 -1.82 4.90 -28.44
CA GLU A 257 -1.54 4.74 -29.88
C GLU A 257 -0.57 5.82 -30.38
N ASP A 258 -0.79 7.08 -30.01
CA ASP A 258 0.10 8.19 -30.34
C ASP A 258 1.52 7.97 -29.78
N GLU A 259 1.63 7.55 -28.52
CA GLU A 259 2.93 7.24 -27.90
C GLU A 259 3.59 6.02 -28.59
N PHE A 260 2.82 4.98 -28.92
CA PHE A 260 3.33 3.83 -29.64
C PHE A 260 3.85 4.21 -31.02
N LEU A 261 3.12 5.02 -31.78
CA LEU A 261 3.54 5.50 -33.10
C LEU A 261 4.77 6.40 -33.03
N ALA A 262 4.89 7.20 -31.96
CA ALA A 262 6.05 8.06 -31.74
C ALA A 262 7.34 7.31 -31.38
N VAL A 263 7.24 6.07 -30.85
CA VAL A 263 8.41 5.22 -30.58
C VAL A 263 8.95 4.66 -31.89
N CYS A 264 10.19 5.03 -32.25
CA CYS A 264 10.86 4.49 -33.43
C CYS A 264 11.16 2.98 -33.27
N PRO A 265 10.68 2.09 -34.17
CA PRO A 265 10.89 0.63 -34.05
C PRO A 265 12.37 0.22 -34.04
N GLU A 266 13.23 0.92 -34.80
CA GLU A 266 14.68 0.72 -34.86
C GLU A 266 15.44 1.64 -33.89
N GLY A 267 14.69 2.38 -33.04
CA GLY A 267 15.26 3.32 -32.11
C GLY A 267 16.02 2.62 -30.97
N ARG A 268 16.95 3.36 -30.40
CA ARG A 268 17.82 2.84 -29.32
C ARG A 268 17.04 2.26 -28.13
N ALA A 269 15.92 2.89 -27.73
CA ALA A 269 15.11 2.43 -26.60
C ALA A 269 14.51 1.03 -26.85
N VAL A 270 14.06 0.76 -28.08
CA VAL A 270 13.55 -0.56 -28.48
C VAL A 270 14.67 -1.57 -28.60
N ALA A 271 15.81 -1.18 -29.16
CA ALA A 271 16.98 -2.05 -29.27
C ALA A 271 17.53 -2.45 -27.89
N ASP A 272 17.64 -1.49 -26.95
CA ASP A 272 18.09 -1.75 -25.59
C ASP A 272 17.09 -2.68 -24.86
N MET A 273 15.78 -2.50 -25.08
CA MET A 273 14.73 -3.37 -24.52
C MET A 273 14.79 -4.79 -25.11
N LYS A 274 14.99 -4.94 -26.44
CA LYS A 274 15.15 -6.26 -27.07
C LYS A 274 16.35 -7.02 -26.52
N ALA A 275 17.50 -6.36 -26.39
CA ALA A 275 18.70 -6.96 -25.81
C ALA A 275 18.45 -7.44 -24.38
N PHE A 276 17.79 -6.61 -23.59
CA PHE A 276 17.42 -6.94 -22.21
C PHE A 276 16.45 -8.13 -22.14
N VAL A 277 15.44 -8.18 -22.99
CA VAL A 277 14.48 -9.30 -23.11
C VAL A 277 15.20 -10.60 -23.42
N GLY A 278 16.13 -10.60 -24.39
CA GLY A 278 16.93 -11.78 -24.74
C GLY A 278 17.77 -12.33 -23.58
N GLU A 279 18.25 -11.45 -22.68
CA GLU A 279 19.00 -11.87 -21.50
C GLU A 279 18.10 -12.34 -20.34
N SER A 280 16.90 -11.76 -20.22
CA SER A 280 16.04 -11.87 -19.02
C SER A 280 15.04 -12.99 -19.09
N TYR A 281 14.59 -13.35 -20.29
CA TYR A 281 13.54 -14.35 -20.51
C TYR A 281 14.08 -15.59 -21.25
N GLN A 282 13.37 -16.71 -21.10
CA GLN A 282 13.58 -17.89 -21.94
C GLN A 282 12.60 -17.80 -23.12
N ILE A 283 13.11 -17.49 -24.30
CA ILE A 283 12.27 -17.25 -25.50
C ILE A 283 12.01 -18.56 -26.20
N GLU A 284 10.76 -18.93 -26.41
CA GLU A 284 10.33 -20.16 -27.05
C GLU A 284 9.27 -19.88 -28.13
N GLY A 285 9.63 -20.12 -29.40
CA GLY A 285 8.69 -20.04 -30.52
C GLY A 285 8.19 -18.64 -30.92
N VAL A 286 8.78 -17.59 -30.36
CA VAL A 286 8.40 -16.19 -30.63
C VAL A 286 9.29 -15.59 -31.71
N GLY A 287 8.69 -14.94 -32.71
CA GLY A 287 9.38 -14.25 -33.79
C GLY A 287 9.95 -12.89 -33.37
N GLU A 288 11.04 -12.48 -34.05
CA GLU A 288 11.70 -11.18 -33.81
C GLU A 288 10.76 -9.98 -34.02
N GLU A 289 9.79 -10.08 -34.93
CA GLU A 289 8.79 -9.04 -35.18
C GLU A 289 7.87 -8.85 -33.97
N ASP A 290 7.39 -9.94 -33.36
CA ASP A 290 6.50 -9.91 -32.22
C ASP A 290 7.22 -9.39 -30.97
N ILE A 291 8.47 -9.82 -30.75
CA ILE A 291 9.34 -9.26 -29.71
C ILE A 291 9.50 -7.74 -29.92
N GLY A 292 9.70 -7.33 -31.17
CA GLY A 292 9.83 -5.91 -31.55
C GLY A 292 8.61 -5.07 -31.20
N LYS A 293 7.41 -5.57 -31.55
CA LYS A 293 6.13 -4.91 -31.21
C LYS A 293 5.93 -4.82 -29.70
N ALA A 294 6.18 -5.92 -28.98
CA ALA A 294 6.08 -5.94 -27.52
C ALA A 294 7.05 -4.98 -26.84
N CYS A 295 8.30 -4.92 -27.27
CA CYS A 295 9.30 -3.96 -26.76
C CYS A 295 8.88 -2.51 -27.05
N ARG A 296 8.37 -2.25 -28.26
CA ARG A 296 7.86 -0.91 -28.63
C ARG A 296 6.69 -0.48 -27.75
N LEU A 297 5.74 -1.37 -27.48
CA LEU A 297 4.62 -1.11 -26.57
C LEU A 297 5.10 -0.88 -25.13
N ALA A 298 6.08 -1.65 -24.66
CA ALA A 298 6.66 -1.47 -23.33
C ALA A 298 7.29 -0.07 -23.15
N VAL A 299 8.02 0.42 -24.17
CA VAL A 299 8.57 1.78 -24.17
C VAL A 299 7.45 2.83 -24.15
N ALA A 300 6.42 2.66 -24.99
CA ALA A 300 5.28 3.59 -25.05
C ALA A 300 4.52 3.66 -23.73
N MET A 301 4.20 2.52 -23.11
CA MET A 301 3.53 2.49 -21.82
C MET A 301 4.38 3.13 -20.71
N LYS A 302 5.69 2.90 -20.70
CA LYS A 302 6.60 3.54 -19.75
C LYS A 302 6.59 5.07 -19.91
N ASN A 303 6.56 5.58 -21.16
CA ASN A 303 6.45 7.00 -21.42
C ASN A 303 5.13 7.59 -20.87
N LEU A 304 4.00 6.90 -21.04
CA LEU A 304 2.73 7.33 -20.46
C LEU A 304 2.79 7.35 -18.93
N CYS A 305 3.35 6.33 -18.30
CA CYS A 305 3.52 6.31 -16.84
C CYS A 305 4.35 7.50 -16.34
N VAL A 306 5.40 7.87 -17.07
CA VAL A 306 6.19 9.08 -16.78
C VAL A 306 5.37 10.34 -16.94
N ARG A 307 4.69 10.47 -18.09
CA ARG A 307 3.90 11.65 -18.47
C ARG A 307 2.80 11.96 -17.47
N PHE A 308 2.08 10.93 -17.01
CA PHE A 308 0.96 11.04 -16.07
C PHE A 308 1.36 10.87 -14.60
N ASN A 309 2.63 10.63 -14.32
CA ASN A 309 3.15 10.39 -12.96
C ASN A 309 2.43 9.25 -12.24
N LEU A 310 2.24 8.13 -12.91
CA LEU A 310 1.48 7.01 -12.38
C LEU A 310 2.24 6.21 -11.34
N ASP A 311 1.56 5.83 -10.27
CA ASP A 311 1.99 4.82 -9.31
C ASP A 311 1.47 3.43 -9.68
N GLY A 312 0.31 3.38 -10.35
CA GLY A 312 -0.29 2.17 -10.90
C GLY A 312 -0.97 2.43 -12.24
N ILE A 313 -1.12 1.39 -13.05
CA ILE A 313 -1.79 1.43 -14.35
C ILE A 313 -2.58 0.14 -14.58
N THR A 314 -3.77 0.28 -15.11
CA THR A 314 -4.52 -0.85 -15.67
C THR A 314 -5.06 -0.49 -17.04
N LEU A 315 -5.34 -1.46 -17.87
CA LEU A 315 -5.85 -1.22 -19.20
C LEU A 315 -6.98 -2.19 -19.54
N LEU A 316 -7.84 -1.70 -20.46
CA LEU A 316 -8.89 -2.49 -21.06
C LEU A 316 -8.33 -3.80 -21.60
N GLY A 317 -9.13 -4.83 -21.48
CA GLY A 317 -8.80 -6.19 -21.88
C GLY A 317 -8.06 -6.31 -23.21
N GLN A 318 -7.37 -7.36 -23.25
CA GLN A 318 -6.31 -7.81 -24.14
C GLN A 318 -6.65 -7.63 -25.62
N HIS A 319 -7.86 -7.90 -26.04
CA HIS A 319 -8.25 -7.91 -27.46
C HIS A 319 -8.18 -6.56 -28.20
N PHE A 320 -8.43 -5.45 -27.49
CA PHE A 320 -8.30 -4.13 -28.10
C PHE A 320 -6.84 -3.76 -28.28
N VAL A 321 -6.02 -4.08 -27.31
CA VAL A 321 -4.57 -3.83 -27.35
C VAL A 321 -3.93 -4.65 -28.47
N GLU A 322 -4.29 -5.93 -28.61
CA GLU A 322 -3.83 -6.79 -29.70
C GLU A 322 -4.14 -6.21 -31.09
N LYS A 323 -5.39 -5.81 -31.30
CA LYS A 323 -5.82 -5.27 -32.59
C LYS A 323 -5.09 -3.99 -32.97
N LEU A 324 -4.80 -3.13 -32.00
CA LEU A 324 -4.16 -1.83 -32.26
C LEU A 324 -2.64 -1.96 -32.41
N PHE A 325 -2.01 -2.82 -31.62
CA PHE A 325 -0.55 -2.85 -31.52
C PHE A 325 0.08 -4.14 -32.06
N GLY A 326 -0.75 -5.15 -32.39
CA GLY A 326 -0.28 -6.45 -32.84
C GLY A 326 0.51 -7.22 -31.78
N THR A 327 0.23 -6.96 -30.50
CA THR A 327 0.83 -7.67 -29.37
C THR A 327 0.00 -7.45 -28.10
N GLN A 328 0.16 -8.32 -27.11
CA GLN A 328 -0.37 -8.16 -25.75
C GLN A 328 0.46 -7.13 -24.96
N PRO A 329 -0.12 -6.51 -23.91
CA PRO A 329 0.56 -5.55 -23.05
C PRO A 329 1.49 -6.19 -22.01
N PHE A 330 1.59 -7.50 -21.96
CA PHE A 330 2.17 -8.27 -20.86
C PHE A 330 3.65 -7.95 -20.62
N LEU A 331 4.47 -7.83 -21.68
CA LEU A 331 5.86 -7.41 -21.52
C LEU A 331 5.97 -6.01 -20.89
N ALA A 332 5.08 -5.09 -21.29
CA ALA A 332 5.08 -3.75 -20.73
C ALA A 332 4.79 -3.77 -19.22
N ILE A 333 3.80 -4.54 -18.80
CA ILE A 333 3.44 -4.71 -17.39
C ILE A 333 4.60 -5.36 -16.62
N ASN A 334 5.19 -6.43 -17.15
CA ASN A 334 6.32 -7.11 -16.54
C ASN A 334 7.48 -6.15 -16.26
N GLU A 335 7.87 -5.34 -17.25
CA GLU A 335 9.04 -4.46 -17.13
C GLU A 335 8.75 -3.25 -16.22
N LEU A 336 7.51 -2.72 -16.21
CA LEU A 336 7.11 -1.70 -15.26
C LEU A 336 7.22 -2.19 -13.81
N GLN A 337 6.83 -3.44 -13.55
CA GLN A 337 6.87 -4.05 -12.22
C GLN A 337 8.30 -4.46 -11.82
N ARG A 338 9.06 -5.06 -12.73
CA ARG A 338 10.47 -5.45 -12.54
C ARG A 338 11.33 -4.27 -12.11
N ASP A 339 11.18 -3.13 -12.78
CA ASP A 339 11.90 -1.90 -12.50
C ASP A 339 11.42 -1.19 -11.22
N ASN A 340 10.39 -1.74 -10.56
CA ASN A 340 9.70 -1.09 -9.44
C ASN A 340 9.24 0.34 -9.80
N PHE A 341 8.81 0.52 -11.03
CA PHE A 341 8.48 1.83 -11.59
C PHE A 341 7.00 2.16 -11.41
N CYS A 342 6.13 1.23 -11.79
CA CYS A 342 4.69 1.34 -11.73
C CYS A 342 4.08 -0.05 -11.59
N ILE A 343 3.04 -0.20 -10.79
CA ILE A 343 2.27 -1.45 -10.72
C ILE A 343 1.34 -1.52 -11.93
N GLY A 344 1.37 -2.63 -12.65
CA GLY A 344 0.53 -2.85 -13.82
C GLY A 344 -0.46 -4.00 -13.63
N ALA A 345 -1.64 -3.87 -14.21
CA ALA A 345 -2.69 -4.89 -14.26
C ALA A 345 -3.47 -4.81 -15.57
N THR A 346 -4.30 -5.80 -15.83
CA THR A 346 -5.20 -5.87 -16.99
C THR A 346 -6.67 -5.70 -16.59
N GLU A 347 -7.56 -5.67 -17.59
CA GLU A 347 -9.02 -5.71 -17.48
C GLU A 347 -9.70 -4.51 -16.82
N GLY A 348 -8.95 -3.44 -16.57
CA GLY A 348 -9.50 -2.24 -15.95
C GLY A 348 -9.69 -2.35 -14.45
N ASP A 349 -9.11 -3.37 -13.79
CA ASP A 349 -9.21 -3.59 -12.35
C ASP A 349 -8.41 -2.55 -11.56
N VAL A 350 -9.00 -1.39 -11.36
CA VAL A 350 -8.40 -0.28 -10.60
C VAL A 350 -8.25 -0.63 -9.12
N LEU A 351 -9.22 -1.30 -8.54
CA LEU A 351 -9.20 -1.65 -7.11
C LEU A 351 -8.17 -2.74 -6.83
N GLY A 352 -7.97 -3.68 -7.76
CA GLY A 352 -6.88 -4.65 -7.72
C GLY A 352 -5.51 -3.98 -7.79
N VAL A 353 -5.30 -3.00 -8.67
CA VAL A 353 -4.04 -2.22 -8.73
C VAL A 353 -3.77 -1.52 -7.40
N ILE A 354 -4.77 -0.91 -6.77
CA ILE A 354 -4.61 -0.28 -5.46
C ILE A 354 -4.23 -1.32 -4.41
N ALA A 355 -4.89 -2.49 -4.41
CA ALA A 355 -4.54 -3.60 -3.51
C ALA A 355 -3.09 -4.08 -3.74
N MET A 356 -2.66 -4.23 -5.01
CA MET A 356 -1.28 -4.60 -5.34
C MET A 356 -0.26 -3.60 -4.78
N ILE A 357 -0.51 -2.30 -4.94
CA ILE A 357 0.38 -1.26 -4.41
C ILE A 357 0.47 -1.36 -2.88
N VAL A 358 -0.67 -1.49 -2.21
CA VAL A 358 -0.74 -1.59 -0.74
C VAL A 358 0.01 -2.82 -0.23
N MET A 359 -0.24 -3.97 -0.82
CA MET A 359 0.40 -5.24 -0.41
C MET A 359 1.92 -5.21 -0.67
N LYS A 360 2.35 -4.60 -1.78
CA LYS A 360 3.78 -4.39 -2.08
C LYS A 360 4.46 -3.49 -1.05
N GLU A 361 3.82 -2.41 -0.64
CA GLU A 361 4.36 -1.51 0.40
C GLU A 361 4.52 -2.24 1.75
N PHE A 362 3.66 -3.21 2.06
CA PHE A 362 3.75 -3.98 3.30
C PHE A 362 4.76 -5.12 3.24
N THR A 363 4.85 -5.84 2.12
CA THR A 363 5.69 -7.04 2.01
C THR A 363 7.06 -6.78 1.37
N GLY A 364 7.17 -5.75 0.55
CA GLY A 364 8.33 -5.51 -0.32
C GLY A 364 8.33 -6.37 -1.59
N ASN A 365 7.40 -7.32 -1.72
CA ASN A 365 7.24 -8.20 -2.87
C ASN A 365 6.13 -7.69 -3.77
N THR A 366 6.26 -7.82 -5.08
CA THR A 366 5.21 -7.41 -6.01
C THR A 366 4.12 -8.48 -6.07
N PRO A 367 2.84 -8.13 -5.83
CA PRO A 367 1.73 -9.06 -6.00
C PRO A 367 1.54 -9.46 -7.46
N TRP A 368 0.94 -10.63 -7.67
CA TRP A 368 0.44 -11.09 -8.95
C TRP A 368 -1.07 -10.86 -9.02
N GLN A 369 -1.55 -10.34 -10.15
CA GLN A 369 -2.95 -10.33 -10.50
C GLN A 369 -3.28 -11.71 -11.03
N LEU A 370 -4.08 -12.44 -10.31
CA LEU A 370 -4.52 -13.80 -10.63
C LEU A 370 -6.04 -13.87 -10.46
N GLU A 371 -6.67 -14.85 -11.06
CA GLU A 371 -8.12 -15.08 -10.96
C GLU A 371 -8.42 -16.52 -10.51
N TYR A 372 -9.58 -16.71 -9.87
CA TYR A 372 -10.00 -18.02 -9.40
C TYR A 372 -10.45 -18.88 -10.60
N SER A 373 -9.57 -19.79 -11.06
CA SER A 373 -9.84 -20.66 -12.20
C SER A 373 -10.40 -22.01 -11.76
N GLU A 374 -9.63 -22.76 -10.98
CA GLU A 374 -9.99 -24.13 -10.60
C GLU A 374 -9.69 -24.38 -9.10
N PHE A 375 -10.30 -25.41 -8.54
CA PHE A 375 -9.94 -25.91 -7.21
C PHE A 375 -9.36 -27.34 -7.31
N ASP A 376 -8.23 -27.53 -6.62
CA ASP A 376 -7.52 -28.80 -6.53
C ASP A 376 -7.78 -29.45 -5.17
N VAL A 377 -8.71 -30.39 -5.12
CA VAL A 377 -9.12 -31.04 -3.88
C VAL A 377 -7.96 -31.81 -3.22
N PRO A 378 -7.15 -32.61 -3.94
CA PRO A 378 -6.01 -33.30 -3.35
C PRO A 378 -4.99 -32.39 -2.68
N ARG A 379 -4.74 -31.17 -3.24
CA ARG A 379 -3.80 -30.18 -2.69
C ARG A 379 -4.44 -29.24 -1.67
N ASN A 380 -5.76 -29.26 -1.56
CA ASN A 380 -6.54 -28.27 -0.80
C ASN A 380 -6.20 -26.83 -1.24
N ALA A 381 -6.17 -26.58 -2.54
CA ALA A 381 -5.68 -25.35 -3.13
C ALA A 381 -6.56 -24.85 -4.27
N PHE A 382 -6.53 -23.56 -4.55
CA PHE A 382 -6.96 -23.01 -5.84
C PHE A 382 -5.80 -23.10 -6.84
N MET A 383 -6.11 -23.44 -8.07
CA MET A 383 -5.31 -23.04 -9.21
C MET A 383 -5.79 -21.65 -9.64
N LEU A 384 -4.94 -20.67 -9.43
CA LEU A 384 -5.17 -19.30 -9.82
C LEU A 384 -4.46 -19.03 -11.14
N LEU A 385 -5.17 -18.45 -12.10
CA LEU A 385 -4.67 -18.16 -13.44
C LEU A 385 -4.40 -16.68 -13.58
N GLY A 386 -3.32 -16.30 -14.28
CA GLY A 386 -3.05 -14.91 -14.64
C GLY A 386 -3.12 -14.71 -16.15
N HIS A 387 -2.98 -13.48 -16.62
CA HIS A 387 -3.07 -13.13 -18.03
C HIS A 387 -1.68 -12.91 -18.68
N GLY A 388 -0.77 -13.88 -18.53
CA GLY A 388 0.54 -13.84 -19.16
C GLY A 388 1.43 -12.68 -18.69
N HIS A 389 1.16 -12.11 -17.54
CA HIS A 389 2.01 -11.06 -16.95
C HIS A 389 2.21 -11.22 -15.44
N CYS A 390 3.36 -10.79 -14.96
CA CYS A 390 3.69 -10.72 -13.52
C CYS A 390 4.99 -9.92 -13.32
N ASP A 391 5.41 -9.73 -12.09
CA ASP A 391 6.78 -9.27 -11.82
C ASP A 391 7.76 -10.45 -11.97
N PRO A 392 8.66 -10.41 -12.95
CA PRO A 392 9.63 -11.49 -13.13
C PRO A 392 10.58 -11.70 -11.95
N ASN A 393 10.74 -10.68 -11.07
CA ASN A 393 11.53 -10.81 -9.85
C ASN A 393 10.87 -11.74 -8.82
N GLU A 394 9.55 -11.93 -8.89
CA GLU A 394 8.81 -12.82 -7.99
C GLU A 394 8.56 -14.21 -8.57
N ALA A 395 8.96 -14.45 -9.82
CA ALA A 395 8.85 -15.76 -10.47
C ALA A 395 9.87 -16.78 -9.95
N LYS A 396 9.47 -18.07 -9.93
CA LYS A 396 10.35 -19.21 -9.68
C LYS A 396 11.18 -19.48 -10.94
N GLY A 397 12.38 -18.92 -11.01
CA GLY A 397 13.24 -19.01 -12.18
C GLY A 397 12.94 -17.96 -13.25
N LYS A 398 13.45 -18.18 -14.46
CA LYS A 398 13.15 -17.31 -15.60
C LYS A 398 11.77 -17.63 -16.17
N LEU A 399 10.98 -16.58 -16.44
CA LEU A 399 9.76 -16.74 -17.19
C LEU A 399 10.04 -17.20 -18.62
N ARG A 400 9.20 -18.07 -19.16
CA ARG A 400 9.20 -18.41 -20.58
C ARG A 400 8.35 -17.39 -21.32
N MET A 401 8.93 -16.76 -22.35
CA MET A 401 8.22 -15.94 -23.31
C MET A 401 7.77 -16.85 -24.46
N THR A 402 6.47 -16.95 -24.66
CA THR A 402 5.82 -17.81 -25.67
C THR A 402 4.98 -16.96 -26.60
N PRO A 403 4.58 -17.44 -27.77
CA PRO A 403 3.53 -16.80 -28.54
C PRO A 403 2.27 -16.66 -27.69
N ALA A 404 1.57 -15.54 -27.83
CA ALA A 404 0.28 -15.37 -27.16
C ALA A 404 -0.66 -16.50 -27.60
N CYS A 405 -1.25 -17.19 -26.63
CA CYS A 405 -2.16 -18.28 -26.92
C CYS A 405 -3.55 -17.76 -27.32
N GLU A 406 -4.37 -18.66 -27.87
CA GLU A 406 -5.77 -18.39 -28.11
C GLU A 406 -6.49 -18.19 -26.76
N HIS A 407 -7.12 -17.03 -26.59
CA HIS A 407 -7.85 -16.69 -25.37
C HIS A 407 -9.33 -16.49 -25.65
N TRP A 408 -10.17 -17.16 -24.88
CA TRP A 408 -11.62 -16.91 -24.88
C TRP A 408 -12.23 -16.89 -26.28
N GLY A 409 -11.73 -17.80 -27.18
CA GLY A 409 -12.18 -17.91 -28.55
C GLY A 409 -11.63 -16.85 -29.51
N HIS A 410 -10.54 -16.19 -29.17
CA HIS A 410 -9.80 -15.26 -30.03
C HIS A 410 -8.36 -15.75 -30.25
N GLU A 411 -7.88 -15.68 -31.51
CA GLU A 411 -6.47 -15.94 -31.82
C GLU A 411 -5.60 -14.92 -31.07
N GLY A 412 -4.62 -15.43 -30.31
CA GLY A 412 -3.64 -14.60 -29.62
C GLY A 412 -2.61 -14.03 -30.58
N THR A 413 -2.23 -12.78 -30.38
CA THR A 413 -1.23 -12.07 -31.19
C THR A 413 -0.11 -11.51 -30.32
N GLY A 414 1.14 -11.71 -30.73
CA GLY A 414 2.32 -11.20 -30.03
C GLY A 414 2.83 -12.16 -28.96
N VAL A 415 3.19 -11.67 -27.80
CA VAL A 415 3.90 -12.44 -26.76
C VAL A 415 3.08 -12.61 -25.49
N SER A 416 3.21 -13.78 -24.86
CA SER A 416 2.74 -14.09 -23.52
C SER A 416 3.85 -14.66 -22.66
N PHE A 417 3.58 -14.90 -21.39
CA PHE A 417 4.57 -15.43 -20.46
C PHE A 417 4.01 -16.59 -19.65
N GLU A 418 4.81 -17.62 -19.49
CA GLU A 418 4.52 -18.75 -18.63
C GLU A 418 5.45 -18.75 -17.43
N GLY A 419 4.91 -19.08 -16.28
CA GLY A 419 5.68 -19.19 -15.05
C GLY A 419 4.81 -19.34 -13.82
N VAL A 420 5.44 -19.64 -12.71
CA VAL A 420 4.82 -19.74 -11.39
C VAL A 420 5.56 -18.84 -10.41
N PRO A 421 4.91 -18.33 -9.36
CA PRO A 421 5.58 -17.52 -8.34
C PRO A 421 6.49 -18.37 -7.45
N LYS A 422 7.43 -17.71 -6.78
CA LYS A 422 8.21 -18.31 -5.69
C LYS A 422 7.27 -18.83 -4.62
N PRO A 423 7.47 -20.06 -4.11
CA PRO A 423 6.61 -20.64 -3.07
C PRO A 423 6.76 -19.96 -1.72
N GLY A 424 5.78 -20.16 -0.85
CA GLY A 424 5.79 -19.72 0.54
C GLY A 424 4.49 -19.10 1.03
N VAL A 425 4.49 -18.64 2.25
CA VAL A 425 3.34 -17.95 2.85
C VAL A 425 2.95 -16.77 1.97
N CYS A 426 1.65 -16.60 1.76
CA CYS A 426 1.11 -15.50 0.97
C CYS A 426 -0.12 -14.87 1.62
N THR A 427 -0.46 -13.70 1.11
CA THR A 427 -1.72 -13.01 1.40
C THR A 427 -2.45 -12.78 0.10
N MET A 428 -3.73 -13.13 0.07
CA MET A 428 -4.69 -12.73 -0.98
C MET A 428 -5.52 -11.56 -0.47
N ALA A 429 -5.69 -10.50 -1.25
CA ALA A 429 -6.53 -9.37 -0.84
C ALA A 429 -7.12 -8.62 -2.02
N HIS A 430 -8.25 -7.93 -1.78
CA HIS A 430 -8.87 -7.03 -2.74
C HIS A 430 -9.70 -5.97 -2.02
N PHE A 431 -9.74 -4.73 -2.56
CA PHE A 431 -10.75 -3.75 -2.17
C PHE A 431 -12.06 -4.08 -2.88
N VAL A 432 -13.15 -4.07 -2.17
CA VAL A 432 -14.47 -4.42 -2.69
C VAL A 432 -15.44 -3.26 -2.45
N GLU A 433 -16.09 -2.81 -3.51
CA GLU A 433 -17.21 -1.87 -3.41
C GLU A 433 -18.53 -2.63 -3.63
N ASP A 434 -19.49 -2.44 -2.74
CA ASP A 434 -20.85 -2.92 -2.92
C ASP A 434 -21.87 -1.81 -2.60
N LYS A 435 -23.15 -2.13 -2.65
CA LYS A 435 -24.25 -1.17 -2.36
C LYS A 435 -24.20 -0.58 -0.94
N ASN A 436 -23.49 -1.22 -0.02
CA ASN A 436 -23.36 -0.78 1.38
C ASN A 436 -22.09 0.05 1.61
N GLY A 437 -21.20 0.15 0.61
CA GLY A 437 -19.94 0.87 0.66
C GLY A 437 -18.72 -0.02 0.50
N TRP A 438 -17.61 0.42 1.08
CA TRP A 438 -16.32 -0.25 0.98
C TRP A 438 -16.17 -1.38 1.99
N ARG A 439 -15.50 -2.44 1.57
CA ARG A 439 -14.96 -3.49 2.43
C ARG A 439 -13.63 -3.98 1.88
N MET A 440 -12.82 -4.58 2.71
CA MET A 440 -11.55 -5.18 2.31
C MET A 440 -11.61 -6.69 2.51
N PHE A 441 -11.45 -7.43 1.44
CA PHE A 441 -11.15 -8.85 1.52
C PHE A 441 -9.68 -9.06 1.81
N VAL A 442 -9.35 -9.93 2.76
CA VAL A 442 -7.98 -10.36 3.04
C VAL A 442 -7.97 -11.78 3.58
N CYS A 443 -7.15 -12.64 2.99
CA CYS A 443 -7.08 -14.05 3.36
C CYS A 443 -5.61 -14.53 3.34
N PRO A 444 -5.15 -15.23 4.39
CA PRO A 444 -3.86 -15.91 4.37
C PRO A 444 -3.90 -17.15 3.47
N GLY A 445 -2.75 -17.53 2.94
CA GLY A 445 -2.59 -18.74 2.15
C GLY A 445 -1.13 -19.16 2.05
N GLU A 446 -0.89 -20.19 1.26
CA GLU A 446 0.44 -20.70 0.93
C GLU A 446 0.56 -20.97 -0.57
N ILE A 447 1.47 -20.28 -1.24
CA ILE A 447 1.84 -20.60 -2.62
C ILE A 447 2.61 -21.91 -2.60
N LEU A 448 2.08 -22.93 -3.29
CA LEU A 448 2.70 -24.25 -3.35
C LEU A 448 3.90 -24.24 -4.33
N ASP A 449 4.87 -25.06 -4.03
CA ASP A 449 6.01 -25.30 -4.93
C ASP A 449 5.59 -26.22 -6.09
N THR A 450 5.34 -25.64 -7.25
CA THR A 450 4.89 -26.34 -8.46
C THR A 450 5.75 -25.98 -9.66
N GLU A 451 5.67 -26.78 -10.71
CA GLU A 451 6.27 -26.45 -12.00
C GLU A 451 5.24 -25.75 -12.92
N PRO A 452 5.70 -24.87 -13.84
CA PRO A 452 4.83 -24.21 -14.78
C PRO A 452 4.09 -25.21 -15.68
N LEU A 453 2.79 -25.00 -15.87
CA LEU A 453 2.01 -25.71 -16.89
C LEU A 453 2.25 -25.07 -18.26
N PRO A 454 2.22 -25.84 -19.36
CA PRO A 454 2.39 -25.32 -20.73
C PRO A 454 1.04 -24.79 -21.27
N ILE A 455 0.54 -23.71 -20.66
CA ILE A 455 -0.78 -23.14 -20.97
C ILE A 455 -0.72 -21.72 -21.54
N GLY A 456 0.49 -21.19 -21.78
CA GLY A 456 0.66 -19.83 -22.30
C GLY A 456 0.43 -18.71 -21.27
N GLU A 457 0.25 -19.08 -19.99
CA GLU A 457 -0.15 -18.16 -18.92
C GLU A 457 0.66 -18.37 -17.64
N VAL A 458 0.79 -17.31 -16.86
CA VAL A 458 1.27 -17.41 -15.49
C VAL A 458 0.17 -17.96 -14.59
N HIS A 459 0.53 -18.77 -13.60
CA HIS A 459 -0.44 -19.36 -12.67
C HIS A 459 0.20 -19.67 -11.32
N ALA A 460 -0.63 -19.94 -10.31
CA ALA A 460 -0.21 -20.35 -8.99
C ALA A 460 -1.17 -21.38 -8.39
N TYR A 461 -0.65 -22.31 -7.59
CA TYR A 461 -1.48 -23.09 -6.67
C TYR A 461 -1.39 -22.47 -5.29
N VAL A 462 -2.52 -22.00 -4.76
CA VAL A 462 -2.59 -21.37 -3.44
C VAL A 462 -3.44 -22.23 -2.52
N LYS A 463 -2.79 -22.83 -1.52
CA LYS A 463 -3.42 -23.61 -0.48
C LYS A 463 -4.04 -22.68 0.56
N VAL A 464 -5.21 -23.07 1.08
CA VAL A 464 -5.92 -22.38 2.17
C VAL A 464 -6.11 -23.33 3.37
N ASP A 465 -6.33 -22.76 4.56
CA ASP A 465 -6.45 -23.58 5.78
C ASP A 465 -7.77 -24.34 5.87
N MET A 466 -8.84 -23.77 5.32
CA MET A 466 -10.16 -24.40 5.27
C MET A 466 -10.23 -25.44 4.14
N PRO A 467 -11.11 -26.50 4.24
CA PRO A 467 -11.37 -27.39 3.11
C PRO A 467 -11.78 -26.61 1.86
N ILE A 468 -11.10 -26.86 0.74
CA ILE A 468 -11.22 -26.03 -0.47
C ILE A 468 -12.66 -25.94 -1.02
N LEU A 469 -13.43 -27.00 -0.92
CA LEU A 469 -14.83 -26.99 -1.37
C LEU A 469 -15.68 -26.05 -0.49
N GLU A 470 -15.51 -26.10 0.82
CA GLU A 470 -16.19 -25.20 1.74
C GLU A 470 -15.75 -23.76 1.53
N PHE A 471 -14.44 -23.53 1.35
CA PHE A 471 -13.90 -22.22 1.02
C PHE A 471 -14.52 -21.67 -0.26
N THR A 472 -14.61 -22.50 -1.32
CA THR A 472 -15.20 -22.11 -2.61
C THR A 472 -16.66 -21.67 -2.45
N GLU A 473 -17.46 -22.43 -1.68
CA GLU A 473 -18.85 -22.06 -1.42
C GLU A 473 -18.97 -20.70 -0.70
N LYS A 474 -18.10 -20.46 0.30
CA LYS A 474 -18.06 -19.19 1.03
C LYS A 474 -17.57 -18.06 0.14
N LEU A 475 -16.53 -18.30 -0.68
CA LEU A 475 -15.97 -17.33 -1.62
C LEU A 475 -17.04 -16.80 -2.59
N VAL A 476 -17.77 -17.70 -3.24
CA VAL A 476 -18.84 -17.33 -4.19
C VAL A 476 -19.94 -16.53 -3.48
N LYS A 477 -20.36 -16.97 -2.29
CA LYS A 477 -21.39 -16.25 -1.51
C LYS A 477 -20.93 -14.89 -1.00
N ALA A 478 -19.64 -14.71 -0.81
CA ALA A 478 -19.06 -13.47 -0.33
C ALA A 478 -19.18 -12.32 -1.35
N GLY A 479 -19.38 -12.63 -2.65
CA GLY A 479 -19.52 -11.63 -3.72
C GLY A 479 -18.25 -10.79 -3.83
N LEU A 480 -17.12 -11.46 -4.00
CA LEU A 480 -15.81 -10.84 -4.26
C LEU A 480 -15.60 -10.65 -5.76
N PRO A 481 -14.72 -9.71 -6.15
CA PRO A 481 -14.20 -9.71 -7.51
C PRO A 481 -13.54 -11.05 -7.85
N HIS A 482 -13.55 -11.44 -9.12
CA HIS A 482 -12.98 -12.71 -9.53
C HIS A 482 -11.44 -12.72 -9.52
N HIS A 483 -10.78 -11.56 -9.41
CA HIS A 483 -9.34 -11.48 -9.22
C HIS A 483 -8.93 -11.80 -7.77
N ALA A 484 -7.96 -12.68 -7.64
CA ALA A 484 -7.25 -13.01 -6.41
C ALA A 484 -5.88 -12.31 -6.42
N ILE A 485 -5.82 -11.06 -6.01
CA ILE A 485 -4.54 -10.37 -5.90
C ILE A 485 -3.71 -11.07 -4.83
N THR A 486 -2.60 -11.68 -5.23
CA THR A 486 -1.81 -12.57 -4.38
C THR A 486 -0.38 -12.08 -4.24
N VAL A 487 0.10 -11.90 -3.01
CA VAL A 487 1.49 -11.52 -2.71
C VAL A 487 2.17 -12.58 -1.85
N ARG A 488 3.41 -12.91 -2.18
CA ARG A 488 4.26 -13.71 -1.30
C ARG A 488 4.65 -12.88 -0.07
N GLY A 489 4.30 -13.37 1.12
CA GLY A 489 4.48 -12.70 2.40
C GLY A 489 3.18 -12.57 3.19
N ASP A 490 3.32 -12.42 4.50
CA ASP A 490 2.19 -12.18 5.40
C ASP A 490 2.03 -10.67 5.65
N CYS A 491 0.92 -10.10 5.17
CA CYS A 491 0.51 -8.74 5.48
C CYS A 491 -0.97 -8.66 5.91
N VAL A 492 -1.55 -9.79 6.31
CA VAL A 492 -2.97 -9.85 6.73
C VAL A 492 -3.28 -8.83 7.82
N ARG A 493 -2.39 -8.72 8.80
CA ARG A 493 -2.58 -7.79 9.92
C ARG A 493 -2.53 -6.33 9.47
N GLU A 494 -1.55 -5.98 8.65
CA GLU A 494 -1.39 -4.62 8.12
C GLU A 494 -2.56 -4.22 7.21
N MET A 495 -3.06 -5.16 6.41
CA MET A 495 -4.25 -4.94 5.57
C MET A 495 -5.49 -4.68 6.43
N LYS A 496 -5.73 -5.47 7.49
CA LYS A 496 -6.84 -5.25 8.44
C LYS A 496 -6.71 -3.91 9.16
N MET A 497 -5.50 -3.54 9.62
CA MET A 497 -5.26 -2.22 10.22
C MET A 497 -5.53 -1.08 9.24
N LEU A 498 -5.14 -1.22 7.98
CA LEU A 498 -5.44 -0.21 6.96
C LEU A 498 -6.95 -0.11 6.71
N ALA A 499 -7.67 -1.23 6.64
CA ALA A 499 -9.12 -1.23 6.51
C ALA A 499 -9.79 -0.46 7.65
N ASP A 500 -9.38 -0.72 8.90
CA ASP A 500 -9.90 -0.01 10.08
C ASP A 500 -9.63 1.49 9.98
N MET A 501 -8.41 1.90 9.58
CA MET A 501 -8.04 3.31 9.37
C MET A 501 -8.81 3.98 8.23
N LEU A 502 -9.27 3.22 7.25
CA LEU A 502 -10.13 3.69 6.15
C LEU A 502 -11.62 3.65 6.51
N GLY A 503 -11.97 3.16 7.70
CA GLY A 503 -13.35 2.98 8.13
C GLY A 503 -14.10 1.90 7.34
N MET A 504 -13.37 0.89 6.83
CA MET A 504 -13.90 -0.24 6.06
C MET A 504 -13.94 -1.50 6.91
N PRO A 505 -15.03 -2.28 6.88
CA PRO A 505 -15.00 -3.62 7.45
C PRO A 505 -14.01 -4.49 6.67
N SER A 506 -13.17 -5.24 7.38
CA SER A 506 -12.36 -6.29 6.81
C SER A 506 -13.12 -7.62 6.84
N MET A 507 -12.97 -8.43 5.79
CA MET A 507 -13.57 -9.74 5.65
C MET A 507 -12.50 -10.78 5.38
N THR A 508 -12.54 -11.86 6.13
CA THR A 508 -11.73 -13.07 5.92
C THR A 508 -12.68 -14.26 5.75
N ILE A 509 -12.34 -15.21 4.91
CA ILE A 509 -13.06 -16.47 4.81
C ILE A 509 -12.44 -17.44 5.80
N GLU A 510 -13.17 -17.70 6.89
CA GLU A 510 -12.78 -18.56 8.02
C GLU A 510 -13.75 -19.73 8.15
#